data_61ec3441154d705f7ff44f6051c7b164
#
_entry.id   61ec3441154d705f7ff44f6051c7b164
#
_cell.length_a   1.000
_cell.length_b   1.000
_cell.length_c   1.000
_cell.angle_alpha   90.00
_cell.angle_beta   90.00
_cell.angle_gamma   90.00
#
_symmetry.space_group_name_H-M   'P 1'
#
loop_
_entity.id
_entity.type
_entity.pdbx_description
1 polymer ?
#
loop_
_entity_poly.entity_id
_entity_poly.type
_entity_poly.pdbx_seq_one_letter_code
_entity_poly.pdbx_strand_id
1 'polypeptide(L)'
;IDSADREKFSDTLNLGPDGKEMYKIQSSDLPNGAFTLNAKRGESSGSAVFTIGLTTGSGAISIQTTRDDYQQGDQILILGSTGAINVLLDVTISDPDGKTIKKIETFSDRFGVFKVDNFRIPLDATIGTWNINAKSGGNFKDIEFSVSGENKELVIFTDKSNYDTNELMNISGSGA
;
A
#
# COMPACT_ATOMS: atom_id res chain seq x y z
N ILE A 1 5.15 9.53 -19.31
CA ILE A 1 6.30 9.57 -18.39
C ILE A 1 6.59 8.16 -17.88
N ASP A 2 7.83 7.89 -17.53
CA ASP A 2 8.23 6.62 -16.91
C ASP A 2 8.10 6.69 -15.36
N SER A 3 8.39 5.58 -14.67
CA SER A 3 8.33 5.49 -13.21
C SER A 3 9.33 6.40 -12.46
N ALA A 4 10.22 7.09 -13.17
CA ALA A 4 11.15 8.08 -12.63
C ALA A 4 10.78 9.50 -13.05
N ASP A 5 9.51 9.73 -13.41
CA ASP A 5 8.93 11.01 -13.87
C ASP A 5 9.61 11.63 -15.11
N ARG A 6 10.28 10.80 -15.93
CA ARG A 6 10.93 11.29 -17.14
C ARG A 6 9.98 11.19 -18.32
N GLU A 7 9.78 12.30 -19.02
CA GLU A 7 9.02 12.33 -20.27
C GLU A 7 9.72 11.47 -21.34
N LYS A 8 8.97 10.57 -21.94
CA LYS A 8 9.44 9.69 -23.03
C LYS A 8 8.87 10.06 -24.38
N PHE A 9 7.71 10.69 -24.36
CA PHE A 9 7.00 11.06 -25.55
C PHE A 9 6.01 12.19 -25.22
N SER A 10 5.85 13.14 -26.13
CA SER A 10 4.85 14.21 -26.03
C SER A 10 4.34 14.53 -27.43
N ASP A 11 3.04 14.69 -27.59
CA ASP A 11 2.42 15.07 -28.84
C ASP A 11 1.15 15.88 -28.60
N THR A 12 0.71 16.58 -29.65
CA THR A 12 -0.52 17.38 -29.63
C THR A 12 -1.55 16.75 -30.55
N LEU A 13 -2.71 16.37 -30.00
CA LEU A 13 -3.78 15.74 -30.76
C LEU A 13 -4.86 16.75 -31.12
N ASN A 14 -5.36 16.67 -32.36
CA ASN A 14 -6.53 17.38 -32.80
C ASN A 14 -7.75 16.47 -32.73
N LEU A 15 -8.65 16.76 -31.79
CA LEU A 15 -9.88 15.97 -31.62
C LEU A 15 -10.81 16.18 -32.83
N GLY A 16 -11.43 15.08 -33.26
CA GLY A 16 -12.48 15.12 -34.25
C GLY A 16 -13.74 15.88 -33.79
N PRO A 17 -14.73 16.08 -34.70
CA PRO A 17 -15.97 16.80 -34.37
C PRO A 17 -16.78 16.16 -33.23
N ASP A 18 -16.62 14.86 -33.02
CA ASP A 18 -17.25 14.08 -31.95
C ASP A 18 -16.45 14.12 -30.64
N GLY A 19 -15.35 14.88 -30.58
CA GLY A 19 -14.49 15.01 -29.42
C GLY A 19 -13.60 13.79 -29.16
N LYS A 20 -13.47 12.89 -30.15
CA LYS A 20 -12.68 11.67 -30.06
C LYS A 20 -11.51 11.68 -31.02
N GLU A 21 -10.44 11.01 -30.61
CA GLU A 21 -9.28 10.74 -31.46
C GLU A 21 -8.65 9.41 -31.04
N MET A 22 -8.13 8.67 -32.00
CA MET A 22 -7.37 7.45 -31.77
C MET A 22 -5.90 7.68 -32.14
N TYR A 23 -5.05 7.67 -31.13
CA TYR A 23 -3.61 7.84 -31.31
C TYR A 23 -2.89 6.51 -31.13
N LYS A 24 -1.95 6.20 -32.03
CA LYS A 24 -1.18 4.95 -31.99
C LYS A 24 0.28 5.24 -31.76
N ILE A 25 0.86 4.62 -30.73
CA ILE A 25 2.27 4.65 -30.43
C ILE A 25 2.85 3.27 -30.70
N GLN A 26 4.01 3.19 -31.34
CA GLN A 26 4.74 1.93 -31.49
C GLN A 26 5.39 1.57 -30.14
N SER A 27 5.04 0.41 -29.61
CA SER A 27 5.60 -0.04 -28.34
C SER A 27 7.10 -0.31 -28.39
N SER A 28 7.65 -0.56 -29.59
CA SER A 28 9.10 -0.73 -29.78
C SER A 28 9.93 0.53 -29.46
N ASP A 29 9.29 1.70 -29.48
CA ASP A 29 9.95 2.99 -29.22
C ASP A 29 10.09 3.28 -27.71
N LEU A 30 9.49 2.44 -26.88
CA LEU A 30 9.52 2.57 -25.43
C LEU A 30 10.24 1.35 -24.80
N PRO A 31 11.11 1.56 -23.82
CA PRO A 31 11.74 0.45 -23.11
C PRO A 31 10.69 -0.32 -22.27
N ASN A 32 11.03 -1.52 -21.82
CA ASN A 32 10.22 -2.26 -20.87
C ASN A 32 10.07 -1.45 -19.57
N GLY A 33 8.86 -1.37 -19.05
CA GLY A 33 8.59 -0.62 -17.82
C GLY A 33 7.14 -0.24 -17.66
N ALA A 34 6.87 0.48 -16.56
CA ALA A 34 5.58 1.12 -16.31
C ALA A 34 5.62 2.57 -16.79
N PHE A 35 4.52 3.02 -17.38
CA PHE A 35 4.36 4.35 -17.92
C PHE A 35 3.03 4.94 -17.51
N THR A 36 3.03 6.23 -17.28
CA THR A 36 1.80 7.02 -17.10
C THR A 36 1.58 7.88 -18.34
N LEU A 37 0.43 7.74 -18.98
CA LEU A 37 -0.05 8.63 -20.01
C LEU A 37 -0.84 9.75 -19.35
N ASN A 38 -0.42 10.99 -19.56
CA ASN A 38 -1.15 12.17 -19.14
C ASN A 38 -1.71 12.89 -20.34
N ALA A 39 -2.99 13.21 -20.32
CA ALA A 39 -3.66 14.03 -21.33
C ALA A 39 -4.17 15.32 -20.66
N LYS A 40 -4.02 16.45 -21.34
CA LYS A 40 -4.48 17.75 -20.86
C LYS A 40 -5.18 18.53 -21.96
N ARG A 41 -6.33 19.15 -21.63
CA ARG A 41 -7.05 20.07 -22.48
C ARG A 41 -7.57 21.26 -21.66
N GLY A 42 -6.93 22.41 -21.79
CA GLY A 42 -7.23 23.57 -20.92
C GLY A 42 -6.96 23.22 -19.46
N GLU A 43 -8.00 23.33 -18.63
CA GLU A 43 -7.92 22.98 -17.20
C GLU A 43 -8.26 21.51 -16.89
N SER A 44 -8.79 20.79 -17.88
CA SER A 44 -9.12 19.37 -17.73
C SER A 44 -7.90 18.49 -17.98
N SER A 45 -7.70 17.49 -17.14
CA SER A 45 -6.64 16.50 -17.30
C SER A 45 -7.14 15.09 -16.99
N GLY A 46 -6.52 14.11 -17.61
CA GLY A 46 -6.75 12.70 -17.35
C GLY A 46 -5.44 11.94 -17.42
N SER A 47 -5.34 10.84 -16.70
CA SER A 47 -4.18 9.96 -16.72
C SER A 47 -4.57 8.50 -16.83
N ALA A 48 -3.71 7.70 -17.47
CA ALA A 48 -3.82 6.26 -17.54
C ALA A 48 -2.45 5.61 -17.36
N VAL A 49 -2.38 4.52 -16.63
CA VAL A 49 -1.15 3.74 -16.44
C VAL A 49 -1.18 2.55 -17.39
N PHE A 50 -0.04 2.26 -18.05
CA PHE A 50 0.14 1.07 -18.87
C PHE A 50 1.57 0.54 -18.72
N THR A 51 1.79 -0.70 -19.17
CA THR A 51 3.09 -1.36 -19.09
C THR A 51 3.54 -1.86 -20.46
N ILE A 52 4.84 -1.87 -20.69
CA ILE A 52 5.48 -2.45 -21.88
C ILE A 52 6.45 -3.53 -21.42
N GLY A 53 6.31 -4.73 -21.99
CA GLY A 53 7.18 -5.87 -21.69
C GLY A 53 7.07 -6.40 -20.26
N LEU A 54 6.10 -5.94 -19.49
CA LEU A 54 5.80 -6.49 -18.17
C LEU A 54 4.67 -7.51 -18.29
N THR A 55 4.83 -8.63 -17.60
CA THR A 55 3.83 -9.70 -17.60
C THR A 55 2.67 -9.31 -16.69
N THR A 56 1.44 -9.31 -17.20
CA THR A 56 0.21 -9.07 -16.43
C THR A 56 -0.36 -10.34 -15.82
N GLY A 57 0.46 -11.25 -15.39
CA GLY A 57 0.05 -12.46 -14.73
C GLY A 57 1.17 -12.92 -13.83
N SER A 58 0.93 -12.90 -12.54
CA SER A 58 1.99 -13.10 -11.55
C SER A 58 2.35 -14.58 -11.33
N GLY A 59 1.59 -15.51 -11.86
CA GLY A 59 1.61 -16.85 -11.28
C GLY A 59 1.10 -16.81 -9.82
N ALA A 60 1.54 -17.74 -9.00
CA ALA A 60 1.16 -17.77 -7.59
C ALA A 60 1.69 -16.52 -6.85
N ILE A 61 0.83 -15.90 -6.05
CA ILE A 61 1.17 -14.77 -5.18
C ILE A 61 1.31 -15.29 -3.75
N SER A 62 2.40 -14.91 -3.09
CA SER A 62 2.57 -15.05 -1.64
C SER A 62 2.69 -13.67 -1.02
N ILE A 63 1.99 -13.43 0.08
CA ILE A 63 2.10 -12.21 0.87
C ILE A 63 2.11 -12.54 2.35
N GLN A 64 2.77 -11.70 3.12
CA GLN A 64 2.81 -11.76 4.58
C GLN A 64 3.05 -10.38 5.17
N THR A 65 2.63 -10.19 6.39
CA THR A 65 2.98 -9.05 7.24
C THR A 65 4.09 -9.47 8.21
N THR A 66 4.75 -8.50 8.81
CA THR A 66 5.82 -8.79 9.81
C THR A 66 5.28 -9.21 11.17
N ARG A 67 3.99 -8.96 11.42
CA ARG A 67 3.25 -9.34 12.63
C ARG A 67 1.82 -9.70 12.24
N ASP A 68 1.14 -10.47 13.09
CA ASP A 68 -0.28 -10.78 12.93
C ASP A 68 -1.18 -9.78 13.67
N ASP A 69 -0.62 -9.06 14.66
CA ASP A 69 -1.32 -8.08 15.48
C ASP A 69 -0.63 -6.70 15.40
N TYR A 70 -1.43 -5.67 15.23
CA TYR A 70 -1.01 -4.27 15.15
C TYR A 70 -1.89 -3.39 16.03
N GLN A 71 -1.40 -2.22 16.39
CA GLN A 71 -2.17 -1.18 17.06
C GLN A 71 -2.57 -0.06 16.10
N GLN A 72 -3.57 0.70 16.46
CA GLN A 72 -3.88 1.96 15.78
C GLN A 72 -2.63 2.85 15.73
N GLY A 73 -2.33 3.42 14.56
CA GLY A 73 -1.12 4.22 14.34
C GLY A 73 0.14 3.43 13.97
N ASP A 74 0.14 2.11 14.01
CA ASP A 74 1.29 1.30 13.60
C ASP A 74 1.55 1.37 12.10
N GLN A 75 2.81 1.28 11.72
CA GLN A 75 3.20 1.08 10.34
C GLN A 75 3.23 -0.42 10.01
N ILE A 76 2.61 -0.78 8.89
CA ILE A 76 2.62 -2.15 8.38
C ILE A 76 3.67 -2.26 7.27
N LEU A 77 4.48 -3.31 7.36
CA LEU A 77 5.34 -3.76 6.29
C LEU A 77 4.73 -5.03 5.68
N ILE A 78 4.33 -4.94 4.41
CA ILE A 78 3.83 -6.08 3.62
C ILE A 78 4.96 -6.54 2.72
N LEU A 79 5.28 -7.81 2.80
CA LEU A 79 6.27 -8.49 1.96
C LEU A 79 5.57 -9.55 1.13
N GLY A 80 6.01 -9.73 -0.10
CA GLY A 80 5.44 -10.76 -0.93
C GLY A 80 6.33 -11.20 -2.07
N SER A 81 5.89 -12.26 -2.73
CA SER A 81 6.54 -12.76 -3.94
C SER A 81 5.51 -13.22 -4.96
N THR A 82 5.95 -13.25 -6.20
CA THR A 82 5.17 -13.67 -7.36
C THR A 82 5.94 -14.75 -8.13
N GLY A 83 5.20 -15.61 -8.84
CA GLY A 83 5.81 -16.65 -9.70
C GLY A 83 6.48 -16.08 -10.96
N ALA A 84 6.22 -14.82 -11.29
CA ALA A 84 6.84 -14.11 -12.41
C ALA A 84 7.54 -12.84 -11.92
N ILE A 85 8.51 -12.35 -12.69
CA ILE A 85 9.30 -11.17 -12.36
C ILE A 85 8.72 -9.92 -13.01
N ASN A 86 9.00 -8.73 -12.45
CA ASN A 86 8.58 -7.43 -12.98
C ASN A 86 7.07 -7.34 -13.25
N VAL A 87 6.26 -7.85 -12.32
CA VAL A 87 4.81 -7.92 -12.43
C VAL A 87 4.18 -6.76 -11.68
N LEU A 88 3.16 -6.14 -12.28
CA LEU A 88 2.31 -5.16 -11.60
C LEU A 88 1.35 -5.88 -10.65
N LEU A 89 1.27 -5.37 -9.42
CA LEU A 89 0.35 -5.83 -8.39
C LEU A 89 -0.49 -4.65 -7.86
N ASP A 90 -1.77 -4.92 -7.70
CA ASP A 90 -2.70 -4.08 -6.94
C ASP A 90 -2.80 -4.64 -5.53
N VAL A 91 -2.40 -3.87 -4.53
CA VAL A 91 -2.54 -4.23 -3.12
C VAL A 91 -3.64 -3.37 -2.51
N THR A 92 -4.68 -4.03 -2.01
CA THR A 92 -5.84 -3.38 -1.37
C THR A 92 -5.87 -3.75 0.10
N ILE A 93 -6.03 -2.75 0.96
CA ILE A 93 -6.15 -2.93 2.40
C ILE A 93 -7.55 -2.48 2.80
N SER A 94 -8.29 -3.37 3.47
CA SER A 94 -9.68 -3.15 3.87
C SER A 94 -9.84 -3.33 5.38
N ASP A 95 -10.74 -2.54 5.97
CA ASP A 95 -11.12 -2.62 7.37
C ASP A 95 -12.07 -3.81 7.64
N PRO A 96 -12.46 -4.07 8.92
CA PRO A 96 -13.38 -5.15 9.28
C PRO A 96 -14.76 -5.05 8.65
N ASP A 97 -15.19 -3.86 8.24
CA ASP A 97 -16.47 -3.64 7.57
C ASP A 97 -16.38 -3.87 6.04
N GLY A 98 -15.19 -4.26 5.54
CA GLY A 98 -14.92 -4.49 4.12
C GLY A 98 -14.70 -3.21 3.31
N LYS A 99 -14.62 -2.05 3.98
CA LYS A 99 -14.33 -0.78 3.32
C LYS A 99 -12.86 -0.72 2.94
N THR A 100 -12.58 -0.40 1.69
CA THR A 100 -11.20 -0.17 1.25
C THR A 100 -10.65 1.10 1.86
N ILE A 101 -9.58 0.96 2.64
CA ILE A 101 -8.87 2.06 3.29
C ILE A 101 -7.71 2.54 2.43
N LYS A 102 -7.02 1.62 1.76
CA LYS A 102 -5.89 1.96 0.90
C LYS A 102 -5.82 1.04 -0.32
N LYS A 103 -5.48 1.63 -1.47
CA LYS A 103 -5.04 0.92 -2.68
C LYS A 103 -3.65 1.37 -3.03
N ILE A 104 -2.79 0.43 -3.36
CA ILE A 104 -1.38 0.66 -3.68
C ILE A 104 -1.04 -0.17 -4.89
N GLU A 105 -0.48 0.45 -5.91
CA GLU A 105 0.14 -0.24 -7.03
C GLU A 105 1.64 -0.41 -6.74
N THR A 106 2.14 -1.61 -6.91
CA THR A 106 3.55 -1.94 -6.73
C THR A 106 4.01 -2.93 -7.79
N PHE A 107 5.33 -3.09 -7.92
CA PHE A 107 5.91 -4.04 -8.87
C PHE A 107 6.76 -5.06 -8.12
N SER A 108 6.69 -6.32 -8.55
CA SER A 108 7.72 -7.27 -8.17
C SER A 108 9.03 -6.92 -8.88
N ASP A 109 10.13 -7.17 -8.21
CA ASP A 109 11.47 -6.94 -8.75
C ASP A 109 11.92 -8.07 -9.70
N ARG A 110 13.21 -8.04 -10.08
CA ARG A 110 13.84 -9.06 -10.92
C ARG A 110 13.94 -10.46 -10.26
N PHE A 111 13.58 -10.57 -9.01
CA PHE A 111 13.51 -11.83 -8.26
C PHE A 111 12.07 -12.27 -7.97
N GLY A 112 11.10 -11.50 -8.46
CA GLY A 112 9.68 -11.72 -8.17
C GLY A 112 9.26 -11.26 -6.78
N VAL A 113 10.08 -10.49 -6.05
CA VAL A 113 9.77 -10.01 -4.70
C VAL A 113 9.19 -8.60 -4.77
N PHE A 114 8.22 -8.30 -3.91
CA PHE A 114 7.67 -6.96 -3.75
C PHE A 114 7.52 -6.58 -2.28
N LYS A 115 7.47 -5.27 -2.03
CA LYS A 115 7.36 -4.68 -0.71
C LYS A 115 6.41 -3.49 -0.74
N VAL A 116 5.56 -3.39 0.31
CA VAL A 116 4.76 -2.19 0.61
C VAL A 116 5.09 -1.77 2.03
N ASP A 117 5.66 -0.59 2.20
CA ASP A 117 6.13 -0.04 3.48
C ASP A 117 5.61 1.37 3.76
N ASN A 118 4.68 1.86 2.95
CA ASN A 118 4.14 3.22 3.02
C ASN A 118 2.71 3.28 3.58
N PHE A 119 2.25 2.22 4.26
CA PHE A 119 0.94 2.20 4.90
C PHE A 119 1.08 2.26 6.42
N ARG A 120 0.36 3.21 7.01
CA ARG A 120 0.18 3.35 8.45
C ARG A 120 -1.30 3.19 8.77
N ILE A 121 -1.61 2.39 9.77
CA ILE A 121 -2.97 2.22 10.29
C ILE A 121 -3.45 3.57 10.82
N PRO A 122 -4.64 4.06 10.43
CA PRO A 122 -5.20 5.29 11.00
C PRO A 122 -5.31 5.22 12.53
N LEU A 123 -5.13 6.35 13.20
CA LEU A 123 -5.28 6.43 14.67
C LEU A 123 -6.72 6.19 15.13
N ASP A 124 -7.69 6.40 14.23
CA ASP A 124 -9.12 6.16 14.41
C ASP A 124 -9.60 4.90 13.68
N ALA A 125 -8.68 3.99 13.36
CA ALA A 125 -8.99 2.76 12.63
C ALA A 125 -10.01 1.90 13.40
N THR A 126 -10.93 1.27 12.67
CA THR A 126 -11.85 0.28 13.25
C THR A 126 -11.05 -0.90 13.81
N ILE A 127 -11.28 -1.22 15.08
CA ILE A 127 -10.68 -2.36 15.76
C ILE A 127 -11.28 -3.65 15.22
N GLY A 128 -10.45 -4.67 15.01
CA GLY A 128 -10.90 -5.98 14.51
C GLY A 128 -9.97 -6.56 13.46
N THR A 129 -10.49 -7.53 12.69
CA THR A 129 -9.74 -8.22 11.65
C THR A 129 -9.78 -7.44 10.34
N TRP A 130 -8.61 -7.07 9.85
CA TRP A 130 -8.39 -6.37 8.60
C TRP A 130 -7.93 -7.36 7.52
N ASN A 131 -8.15 -7.02 6.27
CA ASN A 131 -7.75 -7.83 5.13
C ASN A 131 -6.77 -7.09 4.21
N ILE A 132 -5.78 -7.82 3.73
CA ILE A 132 -4.89 -7.38 2.63
C ILE A 132 -5.10 -8.32 1.46
N ASN A 133 -5.52 -7.77 0.32
CA ASN A 133 -5.62 -8.48 -0.95
C ASN A 133 -4.51 -8.00 -1.89
N ALA A 134 -3.67 -8.89 -2.37
CA ALA A 134 -2.73 -8.62 -3.45
C ALA A 134 -3.18 -9.32 -4.73
N LYS A 135 -3.30 -8.58 -5.82
CA LYS A 135 -3.82 -9.06 -7.10
C LYS A 135 -2.92 -8.69 -8.26
N SER A 136 -2.79 -9.59 -9.22
CA SER A 136 -2.15 -9.34 -10.51
C SER A 136 -2.83 -10.19 -11.59
N GLY A 137 -3.50 -9.51 -12.51
CA GLY A 137 -4.31 -10.19 -13.53
C GLY A 137 -5.40 -11.05 -12.90
N GLY A 138 -5.42 -12.34 -13.21
CA GLY A 138 -6.36 -13.31 -12.65
C GLY A 138 -5.94 -13.94 -11.32
N ASN A 139 -4.72 -13.71 -10.86
CA ASN A 139 -4.18 -14.26 -9.62
C ASN A 139 -4.36 -13.28 -8.46
N PHE A 140 -4.68 -13.81 -7.29
CA PHE A 140 -4.81 -13.02 -6.07
C PHE A 140 -4.43 -13.84 -4.83
N LYS A 141 -4.13 -13.14 -3.76
CA LYS A 141 -3.90 -13.72 -2.43
C LYS A 141 -4.43 -12.77 -1.38
N ASP A 142 -5.20 -13.32 -0.44
CA ASP A 142 -5.69 -12.64 0.74
C ASP A 142 -4.93 -13.11 1.98
N ILE A 143 -4.68 -12.18 2.90
CA ILE A 143 -4.27 -12.45 4.28
C ILE A 143 -5.03 -11.52 5.23
N GLU A 144 -5.12 -11.92 6.47
CA GLU A 144 -5.75 -11.17 7.55
C GLU A 144 -4.71 -10.78 8.59
N PHE A 145 -4.96 -9.67 9.28
CA PHE A 145 -4.23 -9.23 10.46
C PHE A 145 -5.20 -8.55 11.42
N SER A 146 -4.85 -8.52 12.70
CA SER A 146 -5.66 -7.88 13.73
C SER A 146 -5.22 -6.46 13.99
N VAL A 147 -6.19 -5.56 14.20
CA VAL A 147 -5.94 -4.21 14.71
C VAL A 147 -6.62 -4.06 16.06
N SER A 148 -5.83 -3.74 17.08
CA SER A 148 -6.29 -3.40 18.43
C SER A 148 -6.22 -1.90 18.67
N GLY A 149 -6.97 -1.43 19.66
CA GLY A 149 -6.83 -0.06 20.16
C GLY A 149 -5.45 0.17 20.78
N GLU A 150 -5.09 1.43 20.90
CA GLU A 150 -3.89 1.80 21.65
C GLU A 150 -3.99 1.22 23.07
N ASN A 151 -2.96 0.51 23.47
CA ASN A 151 -2.97 -0.15 24.78
C ASN A 151 -2.69 0.93 25.85
N LYS A 152 -3.75 1.51 26.37
CA LYS A 152 -3.69 2.49 27.46
C LYS A 152 -3.52 1.77 28.80
N GLU A 153 -2.44 1.03 28.92
CA GLU A 153 -2.15 0.33 30.16
C GLU A 153 -1.73 1.34 31.23
N LEU A 154 -2.53 1.44 32.28
CA LEU A 154 -2.15 2.21 33.45
C LEU A 154 -1.09 1.46 34.22
N VAL A 155 0.12 1.97 34.25
CA VAL A 155 1.23 1.42 35.01
C VAL A 155 1.43 2.27 36.24
N ILE A 156 1.44 1.61 37.44
CA ILE A 156 1.62 2.27 38.73
C ILE A 156 2.89 1.72 39.37
N PHE A 157 3.69 2.60 39.91
CA PHE A 157 4.92 2.30 40.60
C PHE A 157 4.88 2.91 42.01
N THR A 158 5.52 2.24 42.95
CA THR A 158 5.91 2.81 44.22
C THR A 158 7.43 3.01 44.23
N ASP A 159 7.92 4.03 44.96
CA ASP A 159 9.35 4.33 45.07
C ASP A 159 10.16 3.26 45.83
N LYS A 160 9.47 2.43 46.60
CA LYS A 160 10.06 1.28 47.33
C LYS A 160 9.12 0.10 47.29
N SER A 161 9.64 -1.11 47.52
CA SER A 161 8.86 -2.33 47.68
C SER A 161 8.39 -2.61 49.13
N ASN A 162 9.04 -1.97 50.12
CA ASN A 162 8.71 -2.08 51.55
C ASN A 162 8.76 -0.69 52.18
N TYR A 163 7.82 -0.42 53.10
CA TYR A 163 7.71 0.81 53.86
C TYR A 163 7.59 0.48 55.37
N ASP A 164 8.20 1.33 56.19
CA ASP A 164 8.00 1.28 57.62
C ASP A 164 6.66 1.90 58.03
N THR A 165 6.20 1.58 59.22
CA THR A 165 4.95 2.16 59.74
C THR A 165 5.09 3.68 59.87
N ASN A 166 4.14 4.43 59.26
CA ASN A 166 4.12 5.90 59.14
C ASN A 166 5.15 6.49 58.19
N GLU A 167 5.79 5.69 57.33
CA GLU A 167 6.64 6.19 56.23
C GLU A 167 5.78 6.73 55.09
N LEU A 168 6.24 7.80 54.47
CA LEU A 168 5.59 8.39 53.28
C LEU A 168 5.84 7.50 52.06
N MET A 169 4.78 7.07 51.41
CA MET A 169 4.83 6.30 50.15
C MET A 169 4.62 7.24 48.98
N ASN A 170 5.58 7.29 48.03
CA ASN A 170 5.40 7.98 46.77
C ASN A 170 4.87 7.01 45.72
N ILE A 171 3.71 7.31 45.20
CA ILE A 171 3.08 6.55 44.12
C ILE A 171 3.19 7.39 42.85
N SER A 172 3.75 6.83 41.82
CA SER A 172 3.80 7.40 40.48
C SER A 172 3.18 6.44 39.48
N GLY A 173 2.69 6.99 38.35
CA GLY A 173 2.10 6.18 37.31
C GLY A 173 2.12 6.89 35.98
N SER A 174 1.98 6.13 34.92
CA SER A 174 1.78 6.61 33.56
C SER A 174 0.61 5.86 32.95
N GLY A 175 -0.20 6.59 32.20
CA GLY A 175 -1.27 6.07 31.40
C GLY A 175 -1.69 7.14 30.40
N ALA A 176 -2.12 6.79 29.20
CA ALA A 176 -2.54 7.73 28.17
C ALA A 176 -4.05 7.95 28.20
#